data_db2c627c63a26b54372f50b1746c539c
#
_entry.id   db2c627c63a26b54372f50b1746c539c
#
_cell.length_a   1.000
_cell.length_b   1.000
_cell.length_c   1.000
_cell.angle_alpha   90.00
_cell.angle_beta   90.00
_cell.angle_gamma   90.00
#
_symmetry.space_group_name_H-M   'P 1'
#
loop_
_entity.id
_entity.type
_entity.pdbx_description
1 polymer ?
#
loop_
_entity_poly.entity_id
_entity_poly.type
_entity_poly.pdbx_seq_one_letter_code
_entity_poly.pdbx_strand_id
1 'polypeptide(L)'
;MNEIVSQFAIQGNVVEVAPLGNGLINTTYRVKTEEGQPDYVLQNVNNAIFPDVEMLMDNIVAVTSHIRAKLEAAGTEDIDRKVLNFIPTKDGKYFYFDGAKYWRVMAFIPDTKSMTAVTPETSYIVGETFGNFQAMLADIPAQL
;
A
#
# COMPACT_ATOMS: atom_id res chain seq x y z
N MET A 1 -15.23 10.12 -6.23
CA MET A 1 -14.05 9.68 -5.46
C MET A 1 -14.26 9.77 -3.96
N ASN A 2 -14.84 10.86 -3.47
CA ASN A 2 -15.06 11.00 -2.02
C ASN A 2 -15.95 9.88 -1.44
N GLU A 3 -16.96 9.43 -2.17
CA GLU A 3 -17.82 8.32 -1.74
C GLU A 3 -17.04 7.02 -1.57
N ILE A 4 -16.09 6.76 -2.48
CA ILE A 4 -15.24 5.57 -2.42
C ILE A 4 -14.32 5.65 -1.20
N VAL A 5 -13.66 6.78 -1.02
CA VAL A 5 -12.76 7.00 0.14
C VAL A 5 -13.50 6.87 1.45
N SER A 6 -14.76 7.32 1.52
CA SER A 6 -15.58 7.25 2.73
C SER A 6 -15.89 5.82 3.19
N GLN A 7 -15.71 4.83 2.32
CA GLN A 7 -15.88 3.41 2.68
C GLN A 7 -14.73 2.87 3.52
N PHE A 8 -13.60 3.56 3.56
CA PHE A 8 -12.39 3.13 4.27
C PHE A 8 -12.27 3.83 5.63
N ALA A 9 -11.65 3.14 6.58
CA ALA A 9 -11.46 3.63 7.95
C ALA A 9 -10.26 4.58 8.04
N ILE A 10 -10.30 5.68 7.30
CA ILE A 10 -9.27 6.72 7.33
C ILE A 10 -9.48 7.70 8.50
N GLN A 11 -8.40 8.38 8.87
CA GLN A 11 -8.41 9.42 9.89
C GLN A 11 -8.49 10.79 9.22
N GLY A 12 -9.26 11.71 9.83
CA GLY A 12 -9.40 13.07 9.36
C GLY A 12 -10.39 13.23 8.21
N ASN A 13 -10.55 14.45 7.76
CA ASN A 13 -11.46 14.81 6.68
C ASN A 13 -10.69 14.96 5.36
N VAL A 14 -11.25 14.43 4.28
CA VAL A 14 -10.65 14.53 2.95
C VAL A 14 -10.81 15.95 2.43
N VAL A 15 -9.70 16.54 2.02
CA VAL A 15 -9.64 17.88 1.42
C VAL A 15 -9.57 17.79 -0.10
N GLU A 16 -8.80 16.83 -0.63
CA GLU A 16 -8.57 16.69 -2.05
C GLU A 16 -8.24 15.24 -2.42
N VAL A 17 -8.71 14.81 -3.58
CA VAL A 17 -8.29 13.55 -4.21
C VAL A 17 -7.77 13.89 -5.61
N ALA A 18 -6.48 13.64 -5.85
CA ALA A 18 -5.82 14.01 -7.11
C ALA A 18 -5.00 12.84 -7.66
N PRO A 19 -4.86 12.73 -8.99
CA PRO A 19 -4.01 11.70 -9.59
C PRO A 19 -2.58 11.77 -9.07
N LEU A 20 -1.97 10.60 -8.86
CA LEU A 20 -0.62 10.46 -8.34
C LEU A 20 0.17 9.47 -9.19
N GLY A 21 1.31 9.94 -9.75
CA GLY A 21 2.24 9.11 -10.48
C GLY A 21 1.73 8.64 -11.85
N ASN A 22 2.50 7.74 -12.46
CA ASN A 22 2.26 7.19 -13.80
C ASN A 22 2.19 5.66 -13.72
N GLY A 23 1.27 5.13 -12.91
CA GLY A 23 1.08 3.70 -12.79
C GLY A 23 0.70 3.07 -14.13
N LEU A 24 1.38 1.97 -14.49
CA LEU A 24 1.14 1.25 -15.74
C LEU A 24 0.01 0.23 -15.61
N ILE A 25 -0.25 -0.26 -14.42
CA ILE A 25 -1.22 -1.33 -14.14
C ILE A 25 -2.44 -0.78 -13.40
N ASN A 26 -2.21 -0.13 -12.27
CA ASN A 26 -3.26 0.45 -11.44
C ASN A 26 -3.32 1.97 -11.59
N THR A 27 -4.52 2.53 -11.52
CA THR A 27 -4.69 3.98 -11.44
C THR A 27 -4.58 4.41 -9.97
N THR A 28 -3.74 5.41 -9.70
CA THR A 28 -3.39 5.82 -8.35
C THR A 28 -3.76 7.28 -8.11
N TYR A 29 -4.30 7.56 -6.93
CA TYR A 29 -4.68 8.88 -6.48
C TYR A 29 -4.11 9.16 -5.10
N ARG A 30 -3.73 10.42 -4.85
CA ARG A 30 -3.40 10.88 -3.51
C ARG A 30 -4.66 11.43 -2.84
N VAL A 31 -4.94 10.94 -1.66
CA VAL A 31 -6.03 11.45 -0.81
C VAL A 31 -5.41 12.37 0.23
N LYS A 32 -5.66 13.66 0.07
CA LYS A 32 -5.18 14.68 0.97
C LYS A 32 -6.21 14.95 2.05
N THR A 33 -5.77 14.90 3.30
CA THR A 33 -6.62 15.18 4.46
C THR A 33 -6.29 16.55 5.05
N GLU A 34 -7.06 16.96 6.04
CA GLU A 34 -6.84 18.21 6.75
C GLU A 34 -5.49 18.26 7.44
N GLU A 35 -5.00 19.45 7.71
CA GLU A 35 -3.71 19.66 8.37
C GLU A 35 -3.63 18.91 9.70
N GLY A 36 -2.50 18.23 9.92
CA GLY A 36 -2.27 17.43 11.13
C GLY A 36 -2.77 16.01 11.05
N GLN A 37 -3.44 15.62 9.97
CA GLN A 37 -3.92 14.26 9.74
C GLN A 37 -3.10 13.58 8.63
N PRO A 38 -2.98 12.23 8.66
CA PRO A 38 -2.22 11.54 7.64
C PRO A 38 -2.91 11.57 6.28
N ASP A 39 -2.11 11.59 5.22
CA ASP A 39 -2.61 11.40 3.86
C ASP A 39 -2.64 9.93 3.49
N TYR A 40 -3.36 9.60 2.42
CA TYR A 40 -3.54 8.24 1.96
C TYR A 40 -3.35 8.13 0.45
N VAL A 41 -3.19 6.90 -0.02
CA VAL A 41 -3.17 6.55 -1.44
C VAL A 41 -4.37 5.69 -1.74
N LEU A 42 -5.18 6.11 -2.72
CA LEU A 42 -6.30 5.36 -3.24
C LEU A 42 -5.89 4.76 -4.59
N GLN A 43 -6.07 3.45 -4.76
CA GLN A 43 -5.79 2.78 -6.02
C GLN A 43 -7.02 2.05 -6.55
N ASN A 44 -7.27 2.22 -7.84
CA ASN A 44 -8.11 1.33 -8.60
C ASN A 44 -7.28 0.11 -9.00
N VAL A 45 -7.66 -1.06 -8.51
CA VAL A 45 -6.97 -2.31 -8.82
C VAL A 45 -7.42 -2.81 -10.19
N ASN A 46 -6.46 -3.06 -11.08
CA ASN A 46 -6.76 -3.59 -12.41
C ASN A 46 -7.17 -5.07 -12.32
N ASN A 47 -8.47 -5.32 -12.29
CA ASN A 47 -9.01 -6.68 -12.16
C ASN A 47 -8.94 -7.50 -13.46
N ALA A 48 -8.51 -6.92 -14.56
CA ALA A 48 -8.17 -7.67 -15.77
C ALA A 48 -6.83 -8.41 -15.61
N ILE A 49 -5.88 -7.81 -14.86
CA ILE A 49 -4.59 -8.41 -14.55
C ILE A 49 -4.68 -9.25 -13.27
N PHE A 50 -5.43 -8.76 -12.27
CA PHE A 50 -5.64 -9.43 -11.00
C PHE A 50 -7.11 -9.82 -10.85
N PRO A 51 -7.54 -10.95 -11.46
CA PRO A 51 -8.96 -11.29 -11.51
C PRO A 51 -9.57 -11.64 -10.16
N ASP A 52 -8.78 -12.13 -9.22
CA ASP A 52 -9.23 -12.41 -7.85
C ASP A 52 -8.64 -11.37 -6.89
N VAL A 53 -9.32 -10.24 -6.76
CA VAL A 53 -8.87 -9.13 -5.92
C VAL A 53 -8.90 -9.49 -4.43
N GLU A 54 -9.86 -10.28 -4.00
CA GLU A 54 -9.95 -10.73 -2.60
C GLU A 54 -8.70 -11.55 -2.22
N MET A 55 -8.35 -12.54 -3.02
CA MET A 55 -7.13 -13.34 -2.81
C MET A 55 -5.88 -12.49 -2.87
N LEU A 56 -5.81 -11.56 -3.83
CA LEU A 56 -4.68 -10.63 -3.94
C LEU A 56 -4.50 -9.84 -2.66
N MET A 57 -5.57 -9.27 -2.12
CA MET A 57 -5.49 -8.47 -0.91
C MET A 57 -5.20 -9.31 0.33
N ASP A 58 -5.73 -10.52 0.43
CA ASP A 58 -5.41 -11.43 1.51
C ASP A 58 -3.91 -11.75 1.54
N ASN A 59 -3.32 -12.00 0.38
CA ASN A 59 -1.88 -12.25 0.26
C ASN A 59 -1.06 -11.02 0.64
N ILE A 60 -1.43 -9.85 0.14
CA ILE A 60 -0.72 -8.59 0.43
C ILE A 60 -0.77 -8.28 1.92
N VAL A 61 -1.92 -8.43 2.55
CA VAL A 61 -2.10 -8.16 3.98
C VAL A 61 -1.31 -9.18 4.82
N ALA A 62 -1.30 -10.46 4.43
CA ALA A 62 -0.50 -11.47 5.11
C ALA A 62 0.99 -11.12 5.08
N VAL A 63 1.51 -10.72 3.91
CA VAL A 63 2.92 -10.35 3.73
C VAL A 63 3.26 -9.09 4.51
N THR A 64 2.49 -8.02 4.35
CA THR A 64 2.79 -6.74 5.00
C THR A 64 2.65 -6.82 6.52
N SER A 65 1.67 -7.55 7.02
CA SER A 65 1.48 -7.76 8.45
C SER A 65 2.62 -8.58 9.07
N HIS A 66 3.10 -9.60 8.37
CA HIS A 66 4.23 -10.41 8.81
C HIS A 66 5.50 -9.58 8.91
N ILE A 67 5.80 -8.78 7.88
CA ILE A 67 6.96 -7.87 7.87
C ILE A 67 6.84 -6.86 9.01
N ARG A 68 5.67 -6.26 9.19
CA ARG A 68 5.45 -5.28 10.27
C ARG A 68 5.72 -5.90 11.64
N ALA A 69 5.22 -7.10 11.89
CA ALA A 69 5.45 -7.79 13.16
C ALA A 69 6.94 -8.05 13.40
N LYS A 70 7.70 -8.43 12.38
CA LYS A 70 9.15 -8.61 12.49
C LYS A 70 9.88 -7.30 12.78
N LEU A 71 9.50 -6.22 12.12
CA LEU A 71 10.09 -4.91 12.37
C LEU A 71 9.80 -4.41 13.78
N GLU A 72 8.60 -4.62 14.27
CA GLU A 72 8.21 -4.28 15.64
C GLU A 72 9.01 -5.10 16.66
N ALA A 73 9.16 -6.41 16.45
CA ALA A 73 9.93 -7.29 17.33
C ALA A 73 11.41 -6.92 17.36
N ALA A 74 11.95 -6.38 16.27
CA ALA A 74 13.34 -5.91 16.20
C ALA A 74 13.54 -4.50 16.78
N GLY A 75 12.48 -3.83 17.23
CA GLY A 75 12.55 -2.46 17.76
C GLY A 75 12.84 -1.42 16.66
N THR A 76 12.47 -1.69 15.43
CA THR A 76 12.75 -0.83 14.29
C THR A 76 12.00 0.50 14.40
N GLU A 77 12.69 1.59 14.12
CA GLU A 77 12.10 2.93 14.02
C GLU A 77 11.52 3.14 12.60
N ASP A 78 10.57 4.06 12.48
CA ASP A 78 9.96 4.45 11.20
C ASP A 78 9.38 3.28 10.41
N ILE A 79 8.69 2.37 11.09
CA ILE A 79 8.09 1.17 10.49
C ILE A 79 7.15 1.55 9.34
N ASP A 80 6.39 2.64 9.47
CA ASP A 80 5.45 3.10 8.44
C ASP A 80 6.14 3.54 7.15
N ARG A 81 7.45 3.77 7.19
CA ARG A 81 8.26 4.05 6.00
C ARG A 81 8.92 2.81 5.41
N LYS A 82 8.83 1.67 6.07
CA LYS A 82 9.56 0.43 5.71
C LYS A 82 8.64 -0.69 5.25
N VAL A 83 7.37 -0.60 5.57
CA VAL A 83 6.35 -1.55 5.11
C VAL A 83 5.06 -0.82 4.79
N LEU A 84 4.37 -1.26 3.73
CA LEU A 84 3.09 -0.68 3.36
C LEU A 84 2.03 -0.97 4.44
N ASN A 85 1.18 0.01 4.69
CA ASN A 85 0.07 -0.11 5.62
C ASN A 85 -1.24 0.06 4.86
N PHE A 86 -1.95 -1.05 4.62
CA PHE A 86 -3.24 -1.05 3.96
C PHE A 86 -4.35 -0.77 4.97
N ILE A 87 -5.28 0.08 4.57
CA ILE A 87 -6.38 0.55 5.44
C ILE A 87 -7.61 -0.29 5.12
N PRO A 88 -8.25 -0.91 6.14
CA PRO A 88 -9.48 -1.67 5.91
C PRO A 88 -10.67 -0.75 5.63
N THR A 89 -11.68 -1.29 4.98
CA THR A 89 -12.99 -0.65 4.93
C THR A 89 -13.62 -0.65 6.32
N LYS A 90 -14.67 0.11 6.49
CA LYS A 90 -15.44 0.14 7.75
C LYS A 90 -16.06 -1.20 8.11
N ASP A 91 -16.22 -2.08 7.10
CA ASP A 91 -16.67 -3.47 7.25
C ASP A 91 -15.54 -4.47 7.54
N GLY A 92 -14.29 -4.01 7.61
CA GLY A 92 -13.14 -4.85 7.90
C GLY A 92 -12.51 -5.56 6.70
N LYS A 93 -12.91 -5.22 5.48
CA LYS A 93 -12.30 -5.73 4.25
C LYS A 93 -11.18 -4.83 3.77
N TYR A 94 -10.24 -5.34 2.98
CA TYR A 94 -9.12 -4.56 2.44
C TYR A 94 -9.30 -4.13 1.00
N PHE A 95 -10.52 -4.23 0.48
CA PHE A 95 -10.89 -3.70 -0.83
C PHE A 95 -12.35 -3.26 -0.79
N TYR A 96 -12.72 -2.38 -1.71
CA TYR A 96 -14.11 -1.96 -1.92
C TYR A 96 -14.47 -2.13 -3.39
N PHE A 97 -15.58 -2.80 -3.65
CA PHE A 97 -16.14 -2.96 -5.00
C PHE A 97 -17.33 -2.02 -5.15
N ASP A 98 -17.24 -1.09 -6.12
CA ASP A 98 -18.26 -0.06 -6.34
C ASP A 98 -19.36 -0.49 -7.32
N GLY A 99 -19.37 -1.75 -7.73
CA GLY A 99 -20.26 -2.30 -8.77
C GLY A 99 -19.60 -2.42 -10.14
N ALA A 100 -18.44 -1.78 -10.35
CA ALA A 100 -17.69 -1.82 -11.59
C ALA A 100 -16.20 -2.00 -11.36
N LYS A 101 -15.64 -1.35 -10.34
CA LYS A 101 -14.20 -1.30 -10.08
C LYS A 101 -13.89 -1.70 -8.65
N TYR A 102 -12.68 -2.23 -8.46
CA TYR A 102 -12.13 -2.55 -7.14
C TYR A 102 -11.17 -1.46 -6.69
N TRP A 103 -11.27 -1.08 -5.42
CA TRP A 103 -10.49 0.00 -4.82
C TRP A 103 -9.80 -0.47 -3.55
N ARG A 104 -8.61 0.05 -3.30
CA ARG A 104 -7.89 -0.15 -2.04
C ARG A 104 -7.25 1.14 -1.59
N VAL A 105 -7.02 1.27 -0.29
CA VAL A 105 -6.38 2.44 0.32
C VAL A 105 -5.19 1.97 1.14
N MET A 106 -4.10 2.72 1.04
CA MET A 106 -2.92 2.52 1.88
C MET A 106 -2.45 3.86 2.43
N ALA A 107 -1.67 3.83 3.51
CA ALA A 107 -1.08 5.03 4.06
C ALA A 107 -0.10 5.65 3.05
N PHE A 108 -0.13 6.98 2.92
CA PHE A 108 0.81 7.70 2.08
C PHE A 108 2.16 7.80 2.81
N ILE A 109 3.23 7.47 2.12
CA ILE A 109 4.60 7.61 2.63
C ILE A 109 5.17 8.89 2.05
N PRO A 110 5.36 9.96 2.88
CA PRO A 110 5.89 11.22 2.39
C PRO A 110 7.40 11.12 2.09
N ASP A 111 7.90 12.11 1.36
CA ASP A 111 9.33 12.29 1.09
C ASP A 111 9.96 11.07 0.39
N THR A 112 9.22 10.47 -0.53
CA THR A 112 9.73 9.39 -1.38
C THR A 112 10.20 9.94 -2.72
N LYS A 113 11.10 9.19 -3.37
CA LYS A 113 11.65 9.53 -4.68
C LYS A 113 11.50 8.33 -5.61
N SER A 114 10.93 8.57 -6.79
CA SER A 114 10.85 7.57 -7.85
C SER A 114 12.08 7.65 -8.72
N MET A 115 12.71 6.49 -8.98
CA MET A 115 13.88 6.38 -9.86
C MET A 115 13.46 5.72 -11.16
N THR A 116 13.73 6.41 -12.29
CA THR A 116 13.39 5.93 -13.63
C THR A 116 14.59 5.36 -14.38
N ALA A 117 15.81 5.66 -13.90
CA ALA A 117 17.06 5.17 -14.49
C ALA A 117 17.76 4.20 -13.55
N VAL A 118 18.32 3.14 -14.13
CA VAL A 118 19.09 2.15 -13.39
C VAL A 118 20.58 2.54 -13.47
N THR A 119 21.20 2.77 -12.31
CA THR A 119 22.65 2.99 -12.19
C THR A 119 23.24 1.84 -11.37
N PRO A 120 24.57 1.63 -11.38
CA PRO A 120 25.18 0.60 -10.51
C PRO A 120 24.83 0.80 -9.03
N GLU A 121 24.76 2.04 -8.56
CA GLU A 121 24.43 2.38 -7.19
C GLU A 121 22.96 2.07 -6.87
N THR A 122 22.02 2.46 -7.74
CA THR A 122 20.59 2.15 -7.54
C THR A 122 20.31 0.66 -7.67
N SER A 123 21.01 -0.05 -8.54
CA SER A 123 20.90 -1.51 -8.68
C SER A 123 21.32 -2.23 -7.40
N TYR A 124 22.38 -1.77 -6.74
CA TYR A 124 22.80 -2.32 -5.46
C TYR A 124 21.74 -2.14 -4.38
N ILE A 125 21.18 -0.93 -4.27
CA ILE A 125 20.12 -0.61 -3.30
C ILE A 125 18.89 -1.48 -3.53
N VAL A 126 18.46 -1.63 -4.78
CA VAL A 126 17.31 -2.47 -5.14
C VAL A 126 17.57 -3.93 -4.77
N GLY A 127 18.76 -4.46 -5.10
CA GLY A 127 19.13 -5.83 -4.78
C GLY A 127 19.18 -6.09 -3.28
N GLU A 128 19.76 -5.19 -2.50
CA GLU A 128 19.81 -5.28 -1.04
C GLU A 128 18.41 -5.23 -0.43
N THR A 129 17.57 -4.30 -0.86
CA THR A 129 16.20 -4.14 -0.38
C THR A 129 15.37 -5.39 -0.69
N PHE A 130 15.50 -5.93 -1.90
CA PHE A 130 14.80 -7.14 -2.31
C PHE A 130 15.26 -8.36 -1.51
N GLY A 131 16.57 -8.48 -1.28
CA GLY A 131 17.14 -9.54 -0.45
C GLY A 131 16.63 -9.50 1.00
N ASN A 132 16.57 -8.31 1.59
CA ASN A 132 16.01 -8.12 2.92
C ASN A 132 14.51 -8.47 2.97
N PHE A 133 13.76 -8.13 1.93
CA PHE A 133 12.35 -8.48 1.80
C PHE A 133 12.17 -10.01 1.79
N GLN A 134 12.97 -10.72 0.97
CA GLN A 134 12.93 -12.18 0.92
C GLN A 134 13.29 -12.81 2.27
N ALA A 135 14.31 -12.29 2.94
CA ALA A 135 14.73 -12.78 4.26
C ALA A 135 13.62 -12.63 5.29
N MET A 136 12.89 -11.53 5.28
CA MET A 136 11.78 -11.29 6.19
C MET A 136 10.60 -12.23 5.96
N LEU A 137 10.46 -12.79 4.75
CA LEU A 137 9.37 -13.67 4.39
C LEU A 137 9.72 -15.17 4.50
N ALA A 138 10.98 -15.50 4.80
CA ALA A 138 11.45 -16.88 4.81
C ALA A 138 10.66 -17.80 5.77
N ASP A 139 10.12 -17.25 6.85
CA ASP A 139 9.37 -17.97 7.88
C ASP A 139 7.88 -17.61 7.94
N ILE A 140 7.33 -17.02 6.87
CA ILE A 140 5.91 -16.67 6.86
C ILE A 140 5.04 -17.94 6.96
N PRO A 141 4.10 -17.98 7.91
CA PRO A 141 3.31 -19.19 8.15
C PRO A 141 2.14 -19.38 7.17
N ALA A 142 1.84 -18.36 6.35
CA ALA A 142 0.72 -18.41 5.40
C ALA A 142 1.13 -19.07 4.09
N GLN A 143 0.17 -19.76 3.47
CA GLN A 143 0.28 -20.18 2.07
C GLN A 143 -0.32 -19.07 1.20
N LEU A 144 0.49 -18.54 0.33
CA LEU A 144 0.09 -17.45 -0.57
C LEU A 144 -0.31 -17.97 -1.95
#